data_1471c8ef584750e89c96412b452b3977
#
_entry.id   1471c8ef584750e89c96412b452b3977
#
_cell.length_a   1.000
_cell.length_b   1.000
_cell.length_c   1.000
_cell.angle_alpha   90.00
_cell.angle_beta   90.00
_cell.angle_gamma   90.00
#
_symmetry.space_group_name_H-M   'P 1'
#
loop_
_entity.id
_entity.type
_entity.pdbx_description
1 polymer ?
#
loop_
_entity_poly.entity_id
_entity_poly.type
_entity_poly.pdbx_seq_one_letter_code
_entity_poly.pdbx_strand_id
1 'polypeptide(L)'
;MIIHRPRRRAAAVVLSLGAVLATTAATPAAPAAPATRAAAPSCPQFTDLVKAAADRRVDVGRITPEPVWRRTCDTLYRSDSLGPATVFEQGFYPKDVVGGQYDIEQYARADQPSPYVAATYDHDLYKAGNTAGFNYYIDAPGGVDVNKTIGDTHRRAGQDEVAFPGGIARQYVVGVCPVDKRTRTEIMSDCQSNPYYEPWH
;
A
#
# COMPACT_ATOMS: atom_id res chain seq x y z
N MET A 1 52.53 -23.39 37.51
CA MET A 1 52.00 -24.36 38.48
C MET A 1 51.14 -25.37 37.72
N ILE A 2 51.70 -26.57 37.57
CA ILE A 2 51.21 -27.66 36.71
C ILE A 2 50.31 -28.53 37.59
N ILE A 3 49.10 -28.83 37.14
CA ILE A 3 48.30 -29.90 37.77
C ILE A 3 47.60 -30.74 36.72
N HIS A 4 47.87 -32.00 36.83
CA HIS A 4 47.60 -33.18 36.01
C HIS A 4 46.12 -33.52 35.75
N ARG A 5 45.92 -34.12 34.55
CA ARG A 5 44.76 -34.96 34.22
C ARG A 5 44.87 -36.34 34.87
N PRO A 6 43.75 -37.02 35.12
CA PRO A 6 43.73 -38.46 34.91
C PRO A 6 42.74 -38.90 33.85
N ARG A 7 43.23 -39.75 32.96
CA ARG A 7 42.49 -40.60 32.02
C ARG A 7 41.77 -41.70 32.84
N ARG A 8 40.51 -41.91 32.53
CA ARG A 8 39.86 -43.17 32.87
C ARG A 8 39.34 -43.89 31.63
N ARG A 9 39.65 -45.17 31.58
CA ARG A 9 39.53 -46.11 30.47
C ARG A 9 38.11 -46.63 30.28
N ALA A 10 37.82 -47.03 29.07
CA ALA A 10 36.64 -47.65 28.53
C ALA A 10 36.33 -49.03 29.16
N ALA A 11 35.08 -49.38 29.20
CA ALA A 11 34.61 -50.75 29.15
C ALA A 11 33.54 -50.86 28.05
N ALA A 12 33.87 -51.68 27.06
CA ALA A 12 32.95 -52.02 25.99
C ALA A 12 32.04 -53.16 26.46
N VAL A 13 30.75 -52.95 26.36
CA VAL A 13 29.77 -54.05 26.50
C VAL A 13 29.12 -54.20 25.12
N VAL A 14 29.39 -55.38 24.54
CA VAL A 14 28.79 -55.83 23.29
C VAL A 14 27.47 -56.51 23.67
N LEU A 15 26.36 -55.93 23.32
CA LEU A 15 25.05 -56.58 23.34
C LEU A 15 24.58 -56.78 21.91
N SER A 16 24.60 -58.03 21.48
CA SER A 16 24.02 -58.52 20.24
C SER A 16 22.50 -58.63 20.41
N LEU A 17 21.74 -57.77 19.74
CA LEU A 17 20.29 -57.91 19.61
C LEU A 17 19.94 -58.32 18.19
N GLY A 18 19.21 -59.41 18.06
CA GLY A 18 18.75 -59.98 16.80
C GLY A 18 17.78 -59.09 16.07
N ALA A 19 17.97 -59.01 14.77
CA ALA A 19 17.10 -58.28 13.86
C ALA A 19 15.82 -59.09 13.60
N VAL A 20 14.68 -58.56 14.02
CA VAL A 20 13.37 -58.99 13.55
C VAL A 20 13.00 -58.09 12.35
N LEU A 21 13.06 -58.64 11.14
CA LEU A 21 12.59 -58.01 9.92
C LEU A 21 11.06 -58.00 9.91
N ALA A 22 10.47 -56.87 10.31
CA ALA A 22 9.08 -56.60 10.07
C ALA A 22 8.97 -55.92 8.70
N THR A 23 8.50 -56.64 7.70
CA THR A 23 8.14 -56.09 6.38
C THR A 23 6.85 -55.30 6.49
N THR A 24 6.95 -53.99 6.63
CA THR A 24 5.80 -53.10 6.50
C THR A 24 5.51 -52.90 5.02
N ALA A 25 4.37 -53.39 4.54
CA ALA A 25 3.87 -53.12 3.22
C ALA A 25 3.56 -51.61 3.14
N ALA A 26 4.33 -50.89 2.34
CA ALA A 26 4.04 -49.49 2.01
C ALA A 26 2.79 -49.43 1.13
N THR A 27 1.69 -48.93 1.65
CA THR A 27 0.53 -48.51 0.86
C THR A 27 0.93 -47.33 -0.01
N PRO A 28 0.72 -47.38 -1.35
CA PRO A 28 0.99 -46.25 -2.20
C PRO A 28 0.07 -45.08 -1.77
N ALA A 29 0.68 -43.96 -1.39
CA ALA A 29 -0.05 -42.74 -1.12
C ALA A 29 -0.70 -42.26 -2.42
N ALA A 30 -2.02 -42.06 -2.42
CA ALA A 30 -2.72 -41.47 -3.53
C ALA A 30 -2.13 -40.06 -3.82
N PRO A 31 -1.98 -39.68 -5.11
CA PRO A 31 -1.48 -38.35 -5.44
C PRO A 31 -2.43 -37.31 -4.85
N ALA A 32 -1.90 -36.40 -4.04
CA ALA A 32 -2.65 -35.29 -3.49
C ALA A 32 -3.17 -34.43 -4.66
N ALA A 33 -4.50 -34.24 -4.70
CA ALA A 33 -5.11 -33.34 -5.68
C ALA A 33 -4.45 -31.94 -5.59
N PRO A 34 -4.17 -31.29 -6.72
CA PRO A 34 -3.59 -29.95 -6.69
C PRO A 34 -4.54 -29.02 -5.91
N ALA A 35 -4.02 -28.40 -4.85
CA ALA A 35 -4.77 -27.41 -4.11
C ALA A 35 -5.17 -26.29 -5.08
N THR A 36 -6.46 -26.16 -5.35
CA THR A 36 -7.00 -25.04 -6.09
C THR A 36 -6.65 -23.76 -5.33
N ARG A 37 -5.70 -23.00 -5.89
CA ARG A 37 -5.36 -21.69 -5.38
C ARG A 37 -6.64 -20.85 -5.41
N ALA A 38 -7.16 -20.46 -4.25
CA ALA A 38 -8.29 -19.54 -4.20
C ALA A 38 -7.92 -18.31 -5.05
N ALA A 39 -8.78 -17.98 -6.01
CA ALA A 39 -8.60 -16.75 -6.79
C ALA A 39 -8.54 -15.58 -5.80
N ALA A 40 -7.56 -14.70 -5.98
CA ALA A 40 -7.53 -13.47 -5.19
C ALA A 40 -8.87 -12.75 -5.35
N PRO A 41 -9.44 -12.18 -4.27
CA PRO A 41 -10.70 -11.46 -4.37
C PRO A 41 -10.58 -10.40 -5.47
N SER A 42 -11.50 -10.44 -6.44
CA SER A 42 -11.54 -9.43 -7.50
C SER A 42 -12.00 -8.11 -6.89
N CYS A 43 -11.34 -7.01 -7.29
CA CYS A 43 -11.73 -5.67 -6.88
C CYS A 43 -13.19 -5.41 -7.26
N PRO A 44 -14.05 -4.92 -6.34
CA PRO A 44 -15.44 -4.61 -6.66
C PRO A 44 -15.53 -3.58 -7.78
N GLN A 45 -16.43 -3.81 -8.71
CA GLN A 45 -16.72 -2.83 -9.75
C GLN A 45 -17.51 -1.67 -9.16
N PHE A 46 -17.18 -0.46 -9.55
CA PHE A 46 -17.90 0.75 -9.18
C PHE A 46 -18.20 1.60 -10.42
N THR A 47 -19.36 2.23 -10.43
CA THR A 47 -19.83 3.10 -11.53
C THR A 47 -19.59 4.57 -11.22
N ASP A 48 -19.58 4.95 -9.95
CA ASP A 48 -19.30 6.32 -9.51
C ASP A 48 -17.78 6.56 -9.51
N LEU A 49 -17.29 7.22 -10.55
CA LEU A 49 -15.87 7.49 -10.77
C LEU A 49 -15.23 8.40 -9.71
N VAL A 50 -16.05 9.18 -9.02
CA VAL A 50 -15.63 10.09 -7.93
C VAL A 50 -16.19 9.65 -6.58
N LYS A 51 -16.40 8.35 -6.40
CA LYS A 51 -16.90 7.78 -5.13
C LYS A 51 -16.04 8.19 -3.94
N ALA A 52 -14.73 8.30 -4.12
CA ALA A 52 -13.80 8.70 -3.07
C ALA A 52 -13.77 10.20 -2.75
N ALA A 53 -14.40 11.05 -3.55
CA ALA A 53 -14.29 12.51 -3.44
C ALA A 53 -14.77 13.05 -2.09
N ALA A 54 -13.93 13.87 -1.44
CA ALA A 54 -14.29 14.68 -0.27
C ALA A 54 -15.16 15.87 -0.67
N ASP A 55 -14.90 16.43 -1.86
CA ASP A 55 -15.72 17.51 -2.46
C ASP A 55 -16.41 17.00 -3.73
N ARG A 56 -17.71 16.79 -3.66
CA ARG A 56 -18.54 16.25 -4.75
C ARG A 56 -18.90 17.27 -5.84
N ARG A 57 -18.47 18.54 -5.72
CA ARG A 57 -18.69 19.57 -6.74
C ARG A 57 -17.77 19.41 -7.96
N VAL A 58 -16.86 18.43 -7.94
CA VAL A 58 -15.95 18.16 -9.06
C VAL A 58 -16.73 17.81 -10.34
N ASP A 59 -16.32 18.39 -11.46
CA ASP A 59 -16.88 18.13 -12.77
C ASP A 59 -15.93 17.26 -13.59
N VAL A 60 -16.22 15.96 -13.64
CA VAL A 60 -15.38 14.98 -14.35
C VAL A 60 -15.35 15.23 -15.88
N GLY A 61 -16.36 15.88 -16.44
CA GLY A 61 -16.41 16.21 -17.86
C GLY A 61 -15.39 17.26 -18.29
N ARG A 62 -14.78 17.97 -17.33
CA ARG A 62 -13.70 18.93 -17.59
C ARG A 62 -12.30 18.31 -17.62
N ILE A 63 -12.16 17.05 -17.23
CA ILE A 63 -10.85 16.39 -17.16
C ILE A 63 -10.33 16.11 -18.57
N THR A 64 -9.15 16.61 -18.88
CA THR A 64 -8.47 16.41 -20.16
C THR A 64 -7.00 16.00 -19.94
N PRO A 65 -6.42 15.19 -20.88
CA PRO A 65 -7.12 14.37 -21.87
C PRO A 65 -8.08 13.36 -21.24
N GLU A 66 -8.77 12.55 -22.05
CA GLU A 66 -9.69 11.51 -21.53
C GLU A 66 -8.99 10.65 -20.46
N PRO A 67 -9.51 10.62 -19.22
CA PRO A 67 -8.80 10.00 -18.11
C PRO A 67 -8.87 8.49 -18.14
N VAL A 68 -7.74 7.84 -17.87
CA VAL A 68 -7.69 6.40 -17.56
C VAL A 68 -7.95 6.22 -16.07
N TRP A 69 -9.15 5.74 -15.73
CA TRP A 69 -9.55 5.52 -14.35
C TRP A 69 -8.93 4.26 -13.76
N ARG A 70 -8.39 4.37 -12.55
CA ARG A 70 -7.91 3.25 -11.77
C ARG A 70 -9.07 2.29 -11.45
N ARG A 71 -8.82 0.98 -11.60
CA ARG A 71 -9.81 -0.10 -11.36
C ARG A 71 -9.30 -1.17 -10.38
N THR A 72 -8.18 -0.91 -9.69
CA THR A 72 -7.59 -1.82 -8.71
C THR A 72 -7.97 -1.43 -7.29
N CYS A 73 -7.80 -2.37 -6.33
CA CYS A 73 -8.00 -2.15 -4.90
C CYS A 73 -6.67 -2.04 -4.14
N ASP A 74 -5.55 -1.89 -4.86
CA ASP A 74 -4.25 -1.78 -4.21
C ASP A 74 -4.23 -0.59 -3.27
N THR A 75 -3.61 -0.77 -2.10
CA THR A 75 -3.36 0.34 -1.17
C THR A 75 -2.54 1.41 -1.86
N LEU A 76 -2.94 2.65 -1.66
CA LEU A 76 -2.20 3.82 -2.09
C LEU A 76 -1.62 4.54 -0.87
N TYR A 77 -0.66 5.41 -1.14
CA TYR A 77 0.06 6.15 -0.10
C TYR A 77 0.06 7.64 -0.42
N ARG A 78 0.10 8.45 0.64
CA ARG A 78 0.22 9.90 0.49
C ARG A 78 1.10 10.47 1.59
N SER A 79 2.20 11.09 1.21
CA SER A 79 3.02 11.88 2.13
C SER A 79 2.44 13.29 2.26
N ASP A 80 2.13 13.72 3.49
CA ASP A 80 1.53 15.03 3.75
C ASP A 80 2.03 15.65 5.07
N SER A 81 1.92 16.95 5.20
CA SER A 81 2.22 17.70 6.43
C SER A 81 0.99 17.87 7.33
N LEU A 82 -0.21 17.66 6.83
CA LEU A 82 -1.44 17.69 7.63
C LEU A 82 -1.42 16.57 8.66
N GLY A 83 -1.71 16.88 9.90
CA GLY A 83 -1.75 15.90 10.97
C GLY A 83 -3.03 15.06 10.98
N PRO A 84 -3.01 13.89 11.68
CA PRO A 84 -4.12 12.94 11.71
C PRO A 84 -5.42 13.57 12.25
N ALA A 85 -5.37 14.46 13.23
CA ALA A 85 -6.57 15.12 13.73
C ALA A 85 -7.36 15.83 12.63
N THR A 86 -6.67 16.48 11.68
CA THR A 86 -7.33 17.14 10.54
C THR A 86 -7.79 16.14 9.51
N VAL A 87 -6.90 15.21 9.11
CA VAL A 87 -7.19 14.29 8.00
C VAL A 87 -8.28 13.27 8.37
N PHE A 88 -8.30 12.78 9.60
CA PHE A 88 -9.33 11.82 10.04
C PHE A 88 -10.72 12.50 10.19
N GLU A 89 -10.77 13.80 10.45
CA GLU A 89 -12.04 14.53 10.51
C GLU A 89 -12.57 14.93 9.13
N GLN A 90 -11.69 15.31 8.20
CA GLN A 90 -12.10 15.96 6.96
C GLN A 90 -11.76 15.17 5.69
N GLY A 91 -10.76 14.29 5.73
CA GLY A 91 -10.13 13.74 4.55
C GLY A 91 -9.13 14.72 3.91
N PHE A 92 -8.82 14.48 2.64
CA PHE A 92 -7.95 15.34 1.84
C PHE A 92 -8.77 16.11 0.82
N TYR A 93 -8.82 17.43 0.98
CA TYR A 93 -9.49 18.33 0.03
C TYR A 93 -8.50 18.85 -1.01
N PRO A 94 -8.94 18.98 -2.27
CA PRO A 94 -8.14 19.64 -3.31
C PRO A 94 -8.06 21.15 -3.09
N LYS A 95 -7.10 21.79 -3.76
CA LYS A 95 -6.90 23.24 -3.64
C LYS A 95 -8.04 24.06 -4.26
N ASP A 96 -8.57 23.61 -5.40
CA ASP A 96 -9.68 24.29 -6.08
C ASP A 96 -10.47 23.34 -6.98
N VAL A 97 -11.69 23.01 -6.57
CA VAL A 97 -12.59 22.13 -7.31
C VAL A 97 -13.33 22.87 -8.43
N VAL A 98 -13.62 24.15 -8.26
CA VAL A 98 -14.50 24.89 -9.19
C VAL A 98 -13.70 25.58 -10.28
N GLY A 99 -12.68 26.36 -9.90
CA GLY A 99 -11.88 27.18 -10.82
C GLY A 99 -10.54 26.57 -11.22
N GLY A 100 -10.15 25.45 -10.58
CA GLY A 100 -8.84 24.84 -10.72
C GLY A 100 -8.55 24.25 -12.11
N GLN A 101 -7.29 23.87 -12.28
CA GLN A 101 -6.78 23.27 -13.52
C GLN A 101 -7.19 21.80 -13.61
N TYR A 102 -8.05 21.47 -14.58
CA TYR A 102 -8.56 20.13 -14.84
C TYR A 102 -7.74 19.33 -15.86
N ASP A 103 -6.83 19.97 -16.60
CA ASP A 103 -5.92 19.31 -17.51
C ASP A 103 -4.84 18.56 -16.75
N ILE A 104 -4.78 17.23 -16.92
CA ILE A 104 -3.85 16.33 -16.20
C ILE A 104 -2.39 16.63 -16.57
N GLU A 105 -2.10 16.99 -17.82
CA GLU A 105 -0.72 17.33 -18.22
C GLU A 105 -0.25 18.61 -17.51
N GLN A 106 -1.10 19.63 -17.44
CA GLN A 106 -0.77 20.88 -16.75
C GLN A 106 -0.64 20.65 -15.24
N TYR A 107 -1.54 19.87 -14.66
CA TYR A 107 -1.45 19.44 -13.26
C TYR A 107 -0.13 18.72 -12.96
N ALA A 108 0.30 17.76 -13.81
CA ALA A 108 1.54 17.02 -13.61
C ALA A 108 2.80 17.88 -13.78
N ARG A 109 2.71 19.00 -14.54
CA ARG A 109 3.83 19.92 -14.81
C ARG A 109 4.06 20.95 -13.72
N ALA A 110 2.99 21.47 -13.13
CA ALA A 110 3.05 22.62 -12.24
C ALA A 110 2.22 22.42 -10.97
N ASP A 111 2.72 22.95 -9.84
CA ASP A 111 1.98 22.97 -8.58
C ASP A 111 1.01 24.16 -8.55
N GLN A 112 -0.09 24.04 -9.27
CA GLN A 112 -1.14 25.06 -9.33
C GLN A 112 -2.45 24.55 -8.72
N PRO A 113 -3.37 25.44 -8.33
CA PRO A 113 -4.69 25.04 -7.84
C PRO A 113 -5.38 24.12 -8.85
N SER A 114 -5.81 22.95 -8.37
CA SER A 114 -6.43 21.92 -9.19
C SER A 114 -7.50 21.19 -8.38
N PRO A 115 -8.41 20.46 -9.05
CA PRO A 115 -9.41 19.64 -8.38
C PRO A 115 -8.84 18.32 -7.83
N TYR A 116 -7.53 18.09 -7.93
CA TYR A 116 -6.92 16.80 -7.62
C TYR A 116 -6.21 16.76 -6.27
N VAL A 117 -6.28 15.59 -5.65
CA VAL A 117 -5.41 15.16 -4.56
C VAL A 117 -4.59 13.97 -5.04
N ALA A 118 -3.26 14.07 -4.95
CA ALA A 118 -2.35 13.00 -5.34
C ALA A 118 -2.28 11.90 -4.27
N ALA A 119 -2.26 10.65 -4.73
CA ALA A 119 -1.76 9.49 -4.00
C ALA A 119 -0.81 8.70 -4.92
N THR A 120 -0.13 7.71 -4.42
CA THR A 120 0.85 6.92 -5.18
C THR A 120 0.76 5.44 -4.83
N TYR A 121 1.19 4.58 -5.75
CA TYR A 121 1.42 3.16 -5.46
C TYR A 121 2.74 2.92 -4.69
N ASP A 122 3.69 3.87 -4.75
CA ASP A 122 4.98 3.75 -4.09
C ASP A 122 4.86 4.10 -2.59
N HIS A 123 4.91 3.06 -1.73
CA HIS A 123 4.94 3.24 -0.28
C HIS A 123 6.08 4.16 0.16
N ASP A 124 7.21 4.10 -0.51
CA ASP A 124 8.44 4.75 -0.09
C ASP A 124 8.63 6.16 -0.68
N LEU A 125 7.64 6.65 -1.44
CA LEU A 125 7.71 7.99 -2.04
C LEU A 125 7.97 9.09 -0.98
N TYR A 126 7.52 8.90 0.26
CA TYR A 126 7.80 9.83 1.35
C TYR A 126 9.31 10.02 1.64
N LYS A 127 10.16 9.08 1.22
CA LYS A 127 11.63 9.16 1.36
C LYS A 127 12.25 10.09 0.31
N ALA A 128 11.52 10.38 -0.78
CA ALA A 128 11.99 11.25 -1.84
C ALA A 128 11.70 12.72 -1.53
N GLY A 129 12.71 13.59 -1.64
CA GLY A 129 12.55 15.04 -1.50
C GLY A 129 12.36 15.54 -0.07
N ASN A 130 11.58 16.61 0.10
CA ASN A 130 11.23 17.18 1.40
C ASN A 130 10.18 16.28 2.05
N THR A 131 10.62 15.48 3.03
CA THR A 131 9.73 14.58 3.76
C THR A 131 8.67 15.38 4.50
N ALA A 132 7.41 15.19 4.14
CA ALA A 132 6.27 15.64 4.92
C ALA A 132 6.29 14.93 6.29
N GLY A 133 5.52 15.41 7.26
CA GLY A 133 5.54 14.85 8.62
C GLY A 133 4.90 13.47 8.75
N PHE A 134 4.12 13.02 7.75
CA PHE A 134 3.25 11.85 7.83
C PHE A 134 3.19 11.08 6.52
N ASN A 135 3.10 9.74 6.59
CA ASN A 135 2.76 8.87 5.48
C ASN A 135 1.38 8.24 5.74
N TYR A 136 0.40 8.56 4.89
CA TYR A 136 -0.98 8.08 4.99
C TYR A 136 -1.18 6.86 4.11
N TYR A 137 -1.94 5.91 4.62
CA TYR A 137 -2.38 4.69 3.94
C TYR A 137 -3.81 4.91 3.44
N ILE A 138 -4.02 4.76 2.15
CA ILE A 138 -5.27 5.09 1.45
C ILE A 138 -5.86 3.82 0.82
N ASP A 139 -7.13 3.58 1.12
CA ASP A 139 -7.93 2.53 0.50
C ASP A 139 -9.16 3.18 -0.13
N ALA A 140 -8.98 3.72 -1.33
CA ALA A 140 -9.99 4.54 -2.01
C ALA A 140 -10.33 3.97 -3.40
N PRO A 141 -11.62 3.90 -3.77
CA PRO A 141 -12.02 3.53 -5.13
C PRO A 141 -11.73 4.65 -6.13
N GLY A 142 -11.42 4.30 -7.36
CA GLY A 142 -11.25 5.24 -8.47
C GLY A 142 -9.92 5.97 -8.45
N GLY A 143 -9.96 7.26 -8.82
CA GLY A 143 -8.78 8.05 -9.13
C GLY A 143 -8.33 7.88 -10.59
N VAL A 144 -7.66 8.88 -11.12
CA VAL A 144 -7.08 8.88 -12.46
C VAL A 144 -5.64 8.42 -12.39
N ASP A 145 -5.31 7.36 -13.10
CA ASP A 145 -3.93 6.88 -13.25
C ASP A 145 -3.20 7.84 -14.19
N VAL A 146 -2.31 8.66 -13.65
CA VAL A 146 -1.68 9.76 -14.37
C VAL A 146 -0.81 9.23 -15.50
N ASN A 147 0.06 8.24 -15.22
CA ASN A 147 0.95 7.67 -16.23
C ASN A 147 0.18 6.98 -17.37
N LYS A 148 -0.92 6.30 -17.08
CA LYS A 148 -1.76 5.70 -18.13
C LYS A 148 -2.53 6.73 -18.93
N THR A 149 -2.83 7.90 -18.35
CA THR A 149 -3.57 8.96 -19.02
C THR A 149 -2.69 9.79 -19.96
N ILE A 150 -1.48 10.19 -19.53
CA ILE A 150 -0.61 11.12 -20.28
C ILE A 150 0.76 10.53 -20.65
N GLY A 151 0.97 9.22 -20.41
CA GLY A 151 2.26 8.57 -20.65
C GLY A 151 3.23 8.77 -19.48
N ASP A 152 4.39 8.14 -19.56
CA ASP A 152 5.41 8.08 -18.51
C ASP A 152 6.64 8.97 -18.77
N THR A 153 6.52 9.95 -19.67
CA THR A 153 7.62 10.86 -20.05
C THR A 153 7.60 12.21 -19.32
N HIS A 154 6.62 12.45 -18.44
CA HIS A 154 6.51 13.69 -17.68
C HIS A 154 7.36 13.67 -16.39
N ARG A 155 7.60 14.85 -15.82
CA ARG A 155 8.51 15.05 -14.68
C ARG A 155 8.18 14.19 -13.45
N ARG A 156 6.92 13.85 -13.23
CA ARG A 156 6.45 13.06 -12.06
C ARG A 156 6.20 11.59 -12.39
N ALA A 157 6.57 11.11 -13.58
CA ALA A 157 6.26 9.74 -13.99
C ALA A 157 6.75 8.68 -13.02
N GLY A 158 7.94 8.86 -12.43
CA GLY A 158 8.48 7.95 -11.40
C GLY A 158 7.77 8.00 -10.04
N GLN A 159 6.71 8.80 -9.89
CA GLN A 159 5.91 8.83 -8.66
C GLN A 159 4.72 7.87 -8.71
N ASP A 160 4.44 7.23 -9.84
CA ASP A 160 3.29 6.33 -10.04
C ASP A 160 1.99 6.91 -9.44
N GLU A 161 1.70 8.14 -9.88
CA GLU A 161 0.68 8.98 -9.27
C GLU A 161 -0.73 8.57 -9.69
N VAL A 162 -1.63 8.53 -8.70
CA VAL A 162 -3.08 8.46 -8.87
C VAL A 162 -3.68 9.78 -8.40
N ALA A 163 -4.30 10.55 -9.32
CA ALA A 163 -4.93 11.83 -9.04
C ALA A 163 -6.42 11.63 -8.72
N PHE A 164 -6.86 12.02 -7.52
CA PHE A 164 -8.25 11.90 -7.08
C PHE A 164 -9.02 13.20 -7.32
N PRO A 165 -9.92 13.26 -8.30
CA PRO A 165 -10.76 14.42 -8.52
C PRO A 165 -11.75 14.61 -7.36
N GLY A 166 -11.81 15.82 -6.81
CA GLY A 166 -12.60 16.11 -5.61
C GLY A 166 -11.96 15.69 -4.30
N GLY A 167 -10.72 15.16 -4.35
CA GLY A 167 -10.00 14.74 -3.14
C GLY A 167 -10.34 13.34 -2.65
N ILE A 168 -10.00 13.06 -1.39
CA ILE A 168 -10.17 11.75 -0.76
C ILE A 168 -10.94 11.93 0.55
N ALA A 169 -12.17 11.42 0.62
CA ALA A 169 -12.99 11.50 1.81
C ALA A 169 -12.41 10.66 2.96
N ARG A 170 -12.64 11.09 4.19
CA ARG A 170 -12.02 10.54 5.42
C ARG A 170 -12.19 9.03 5.57
N GLN A 171 -13.33 8.48 5.17
CA GLN A 171 -13.61 7.05 5.30
C GLN A 171 -12.72 6.16 4.40
N TYR A 172 -11.98 6.73 3.48
CA TYR A 172 -11.02 6.01 2.62
C TYR A 172 -9.56 6.15 3.07
N VAL A 173 -9.32 6.84 4.17
CA VAL A 173 -8.01 6.91 4.82
C VAL A 173 -7.94 5.81 5.87
N VAL A 174 -7.08 4.82 5.69
CA VAL A 174 -6.93 3.67 6.61
C VAL A 174 -6.27 4.09 7.91
N GLY A 175 -5.21 4.87 7.79
CA GLY A 175 -4.41 5.29 8.92
C GLY A 175 -3.19 6.09 8.47
N VAL A 176 -2.28 6.33 9.41
CA VAL A 176 -1.11 7.17 9.20
C VAL A 176 0.04 6.75 10.09
N CYS A 177 1.27 6.85 9.58
CA CYS A 177 2.48 6.74 10.37
C CYS A 177 3.24 8.08 10.33
N PRO A 178 3.68 8.61 11.49
CA PRO A 178 4.62 9.73 11.52
C PRO A 178 5.94 9.33 10.88
N VAL A 179 6.61 10.28 10.23
CA VAL A 179 7.90 10.05 9.58
C VAL A 179 9.01 10.80 10.33
N ASP A 180 10.03 10.10 10.75
CA ASP A 180 11.25 10.70 11.24
C ASP A 180 12.00 11.35 10.05
N LYS A 181 12.06 12.69 10.05
CA LYS A 181 12.66 13.47 8.95
C LYS A 181 14.16 13.25 8.83
N ARG A 182 14.85 12.87 9.90
CA ARG A 182 16.30 12.67 9.91
C ARG A 182 16.68 11.31 9.31
N THR A 183 15.96 10.26 9.69
CA THR A 183 16.21 8.90 9.21
C THR A 183 15.41 8.57 7.95
N ARG A 184 14.38 9.36 7.63
CA ARG A 184 13.42 9.13 6.56
C ARG A 184 12.74 7.76 6.69
N THR A 185 12.31 7.42 7.90
CA THR A 185 11.63 6.17 8.22
C THR A 185 10.33 6.46 8.97
N GLU A 186 9.35 5.62 8.78
CA GLU A 186 8.13 5.65 9.59
C GLU A 186 8.43 5.27 11.05
N ILE A 187 7.80 5.97 11.99
CA ILE A 187 7.85 5.67 13.41
C ILE A 187 6.68 4.70 13.71
N MET A 188 6.94 3.40 13.49
CA MET A 188 5.89 2.36 13.53
C MET A 188 5.15 2.29 14.87
N SER A 189 5.79 2.63 15.99
CA SER A 189 5.15 2.67 17.32
C SER A 189 4.07 3.74 17.44
N ASP A 190 4.13 4.77 16.60
CA ASP A 190 3.29 5.95 16.68
C ASP A 190 2.25 6.01 15.54
N CYS A 191 2.15 4.92 14.75
CA CYS A 191 1.12 4.80 13.74
C CYS A 191 -0.28 4.81 14.37
N GLN A 192 -1.21 5.46 13.70
CA GLN A 192 -2.59 5.63 14.16
C GLN A 192 -3.55 5.09 13.10
N SER A 193 -4.52 4.29 13.53
CA SER A 193 -5.65 3.89 12.69
C SER A 193 -6.71 5.00 12.67
N ASN A 194 -7.31 5.20 11.51
CA ASN A 194 -8.42 6.15 11.39
C ASN A 194 -9.71 5.52 11.93
N PRO A 195 -10.36 6.10 12.97
CA PRO A 195 -11.60 5.57 13.53
C PRO A 195 -12.80 5.66 12.59
N TYR A 196 -12.68 6.43 11.49
CA TYR A 196 -13.74 6.62 10.50
C TYR A 196 -13.49 5.83 9.21
N TYR A 197 -12.46 4.98 9.18
CA TYR A 197 -12.20 4.16 8.01
C TYR A 197 -13.31 3.13 7.79
N GLU A 198 -13.79 3.06 6.54
CA GLU A 198 -14.81 2.12 6.09
C GLU A 198 -14.28 1.36 4.86
N PRO A 199 -13.96 0.04 4.98
CA PRO A 199 -13.56 -0.76 3.83
C PRO A 199 -14.63 -0.71 2.73
N TRP A 200 -14.21 -0.52 1.48
CA TRP A 200 -15.14 -0.47 0.35
C TRP A 200 -15.09 -1.74 -0.51
N HIS A 201 -14.21 -2.69 -0.18
CA HIS A 201 -14.04 -3.99 -0.83
C HIS A 201 -13.79 -5.12 0.19
#